data_5bbc811d2158bbe04f5222bc005b0c3a
#
_entry.id   5bbc811d2158bbe04f5222bc005b0c3a
#
_cell.length_a   1.000
_cell.length_b   1.000
_cell.length_c   1.000
_cell.angle_alpha   90.00
_cell.angle_beta   90.00
_cell.angle_gamma   90.00
#
_symmetry.space_group_name_H-M   'P 1'
#
loop_
_entity.id
_entity.type
_entity.pdbx_description
1 polymer ?
#
loop_
_entity_poly.entity_id
_entity_poly.type
_entity_poly.pdbx_seq_one_letter_code
_entity_poly.pdbx_strand_id
1 'polypeptide(L)'
;MESISIRVLLADDEAAIRNGLQNAIPWEQYHAKVVAVASNGQEALDLIRSYLPDLVIIDIKMPQIDGLEVIRQTKAAGITCRFLILSGYDDFYLAQKAIRYGANGYFLKPLKIEEFKDELSRQYAEILSNHHSSSAAK
;
A
#
# COMPACT_ATOMS: atom_id res chain seq x y z
N MET A 1 16.56 3.47 21.81
CA MET A 1 15.77 2.40 21.24
C MET A 1 15.27 2.74 19.86
N GLU A 2 15.49 1.86 18.95
CA GLU A 2 15.06 2.13 17.58
C GLU A 2 13.61 1.78 17.38
N SER A 3 12.89 2.67 16.73
CA SER A 3 11.52 2.38 16.34
C SER A 3 11.52 1.72 14.97
N ILE A 4 10.53 0.87 14.75
CA ILE A 4 10.34 0.24 13.45
C ILE A 4 9.84 1.31 12.50
N SER A 5 10.51 1.46 11.37
CA SER A 5 10.09 2.37 10.32
C SER A 5 9.40 1.57 9.23
N ILE A 6 8.15 1.90 8.96
CA ILE A 6 7.37 1.25 7.92
C ILE A 6 7.69 1.90 6.59
N ARG A 7 8.12 1.10 5.65
CA ARG A 7 8.52 1.57 4.33
C ARG A 7 7.31 1.47 3.40
N VAL A 8 6.93 2.61 2.83
CA VAL A 8 5.68 2.74 2.07
C VAL A 8 5.97 3.04 0.61
N LEU A 9 5.27 2.35 -0.28
CA LEU A 9 5.29 2.66 -1.71
C LEU A 9 3.90 3.17 -2.10
N LEU A 10 3.85 4.28 -2.81
CA LEU A 10 2.61 4.85 -3.33
C LEU A 10 2.56 4.62 -4.84
N ALA A 11 1.43 4.15 -5.35
CA ALA A 11 1.26 3.93 -6.77
C ALA A 11 -0.11 4.40 -7.24
N ASP A 12 -0.13 5.39 -8.11
CA ASP A 12 -1.36 5.93 -8.68
C ASP A 12 -0.97 6.66 -9.97
N ASP A 13 -1.76 6.53 -11.02
CA ASP A 13 -1.46 7.21 -12.27
C ASP A 13 -1.82 8.70 -12.25
N GLU A 14 -2.53 9.15 -11.22
CA GLU A 14 -2.89 10.55 -11.07
C GLU A 14 -1.88 11.26 -10.17
N ALA A 15 -1.17 12.24 -10.74
CA ALA A 15 -0.17 13.00 -9.99
C ALA A 15 -0.77 13.70 -8.77
N ALA A 16 -2.02 14.20 -8.91
CA ALA A 16 -2.67 14.88 -7.80
C ALA A 16 -2.86 13.97 -6.58
N ILE A 17 -3.19 12.70 -6.82
CA ILE A 17 -3.35 11.73 -5.74
C ILE A 17 -2.00 11.42 -5.10
N ARG A 18 -0.98 11.15 -5.93
CA ARG A 18 0.37 10.87 -5.41
C ARG A 18 0.87 12.02 -4.54
N ASN A 19 0.78 13.25 -5.07
CA ASN A 19 1.26 14.42 -4.34
C ASN A 19 0.44 14.69 -3.10
N GLY A 20 -0.88 14.51 -3.20
CA GLY A 20 -1.76 14.69 -2.06
C GLY A 20 -1.43 13.75 -0.91
N LEU A 21 -1.22 12.48 -1.22
CA LEU A 21 -0.89 11.50 -0.20
C LEU A 21 0.48 11.78 0.42
N GLN A 22 1.47 12.15 -0.39
CA GLN A 22 2.78 12.45 0.13
C GLN A 22 2.77 13.67 1.06
N ASN A 23 1.96 14.68 0.73
CA ASN A 23 1.99 15.96 1.45
C ASN A 23 0.97 16.06 2.57
N ALA A 24 -0.18 15.38 2.45
CA ALA A 24 -1.26 15.50 3.43
C ALA A 24 -1.11 14.59 4.64
N ILE A 25 -0.33 13.52 4.51
CA ILE A 25 -0.18 12.54 5.57
C ILE A 25 1.11 12.82 6.34
N PRO A 26 1.02 12.99 7.66
CA PRO A 26 2.24 13.14 8.49
C PRO A 26 2.84 11.76 8.75
N TRP A 27 3.51 11.23 7.75
CA TRP A 27 4.02 9.86 7.76
C TRP A 27 4.85 9.53 9.00
N GLU A 28 5.64 10.49 9.46
CA GLU A 28 6.48 10.29 10.64
C GLU A 28 5.68 9.95 11.89
N GLN A 29 4.47 10.49 12.01
CA GLN A 29 3.60 10.20 13.16
C GLN A 29 3.12 8.76 13.16
N TYR A 30 3.20 8.07 12.02
CA TYR A 30 2.82 6.66 11.89
C TYR A 30 4.03 5.76 11.78
N HIS A 31 5.20 6.30 12.10
CA HIS A 31 6.47 5.56 11.99
C HIS A 31 6.67 5.02 10.59
N ALA A 32 6.31 5.82 9.61
CA ALA A 32 6.33 5.41 8.20
C ALA A 32 7.15 6.39 7.38
N LYS A 33 7.63 5.89 6.25
CA LYS A 33 8.38 6.69 5.30
C LYS A 33 8.02 6.25 3.89
N VAL A 34 7.69 7.20 3.02
CA VAL A 34 7.45 6.90 1.61
C VAL A 34 8.80 6.73 0.95
N VAL A 35 9.12 5.51 0.57
CA VAL A 35 10.43 5.19 -0.01
C VAL A 35 10.42 5.17 -1.54
N ALA A 36 9.24 5.04 -2.14
CA ALA A 36 9.12 4.99 -3.59
C ALA A 36 7.73 5.41 -4.02
N VAL A 37 7.64 5.99 -5.23
CA VAL A 37 6.37 6.45 -5.79
C VAL A 37 6.33 6.00 -7.25
N ALA A 38 5.24 5.35 -7.64
CA ALA A 38 5.05 4.82 -8.97
C ALA A 38 3.85 5.47 -9.65
N SER A 39 3.93 5.63 -10.97
CA SER A 39 2.85 6.24 -11.75
C SER A 39 2.10 5.21 -12.62
N ASN A 40 2.51 3.97 -12.60
CA ASN A 40 1.83 2.89 -13.33
C ASN A 40 2.17 1.55 -12.69
N GLY A 41 1.46 0.50 -13.13
CA GLY A 41 1.61 -0.81 -12.53
C GLY A 41 2.96 -1.47 -12.74
N GLN A 42 3.54 -1.29 -13.93
CA GLN A 42 4.86 -1.87 -14.19
C GLN A 42 5.92 -1.23 -13.32
N GLU A 43 5.88 0.09 -13.21
CA GLU A 43 6.79 0.81 -12.33
C GLU A 43 6.61 0.37 -10.89
N ALA A 44 5.36 0.18 -10.46
CA ALA A 44 5.08 -0.31 -9.11
C ALA A 44 5.73 -1.67 -8.86
N LEU A 45 5.59 -2.60 -9.81
CA LEU A 45 6.21 -3.92 -9.67
C LEU A 45 7.73 -3.84 -9.57
N ASP A 46 8.34 -3.02 -10.43
CA ASP A 46 9.79 -2.85 -10.42
C ASP A 46 10.26 -2.28 -9.08
N LEU A 47 9.54 -1.30 -8.56
CA LEU A 47 9.90 -0.67 -7.29
C LEU A 47 9.64 -1.57 -6.09
N ILE A 48 8.58 -2.38 -6.14
CA ILE A 48 8.33 -3.37 -5.10
C ILE A 48 9.49 -4.35 -4.99
N ARG A 49 9.97 -4.81 -6.14
CA ARG A 49 11.10 -5.75 -6.18
C ARG A 49 12.40 -5.12 -5.69
N SER A 50 12.60 -3.84 -6.00
CA SER A 50 13.83 -3.14 -5.64
C SER A 50 13.85 -2.70 -4.19
N TYR A 51 12.73 -2.18 -3.68
CA TYR A 51 12.67 -1.59 -2.35
C TYR A 51 12.11 -2.49 -1.27
N LEU A 52 11.36 -3.52 -1.66
CA LEU A 52 10.72 -4.46 -0.72
C LEU A 52 9.97 -3.70 0.39
N PRO A 53 8.97 -2.89 0.02
CA PRO A 53 8.26 -2.10 1.01
C PRO A 53 7.42 -2.96 1.95
N ASP A 54 7.08 -2.41 3.09
CA ASP A 54 6.19 -3.07 4.05
C ASP A 54 4.73 -2.86 3.67
N LEU A 55 4.42 -1.71 3.11
CA LEU A 55 3.06 -1.32 2.78
C LEU A 55 3.03 -0.68 1.39
N VAL A 56 2.14 -1.15 0.55
CA VAL A 56 1.92 -0.60 -0.79
C VAL A 56 0.51 -0.01 -0.84
N ILE A 57 0.41 1.27 -1.15
CA ILE A 57 -0.87 1.94 -1.34
C ILE A 57 -0.99 2.16 -2.84
N ILE A 58 -1.96 1.49 -3.46
CA ILE A 58 -1.99 1.36 -4.91
C ILE A 58 -3.40 1.53 -5.47
N ASP A 59 -3.51 2.34 -6.52
CA ASP A 59 -4.74 2.48 -7.28
C ASP A 59 -5.02 1.15 -7.99
N ILE A 60 -6.26 0.68 -7.89
CA ILE A 60 -6.64 -0.60 -8.51
C ILE A 60 -6.64 -0.47 -10.04
N LYS A 61 -6.93 0.69 -10.57
CA LYS A 61 -7.09 0.88 -12.02
C LYS A 61 -5.98 1.78 -12.56
N MET A 62 -5.00 1.17 -13.20
CA MET A 62 -3.89 1.88 -13.82
C MET A 62 -3.66 1.32 -15.22
N PRO A 63 -3.05 2.13 -16.12
CA PRO A 63 -2.78 1.64 -17.48
C PRO A 63 -1.85 0.44 -17.49
N GLN A 64 -2.01 -0.41 -18.50
CA GLN A 64 -1.20 -1.60 -18.77
C GLN A 64 -1.37 -2.68 -17.71
N ILE A 65 -0.81 -2.51 -16.55
CA ILE A 65 -0.93 -3.48 -15.45
C ILE A 65 -1.71 -2.79 -14.34
N ASP A 66 -2.88 -3.33 -13.99
CA ASP A 66 -3.69 -2.75 -12.92
C ASP A 66 -3.22 -3.22 -11.55
N GLY A 67 -3.81 -2.63 -10.50
CA GLY A 67 -3.41 -2.94 -9.13
C GLY A 67 -3.63 -4.39 -8.75
N LEU A 68 -4.67 -5.01 -9.29
CA LEU A 68 -4.95 -6.42 -9.04
C LEU A 68 -3.82 -7.30 -9.55
N GLU A 69 -3.35 -7.01 -10.76
CA GLU A 69 -2.25 -7.78 -11.36
C GLU A 69 -0.95 -7.54 -10.60
N VAL A 70 -0.73 -6.32 -10.10
CA VAL A 70 0.44 -6.03 -9.28
C VAL A 70 0.43 -6.90 -8.03
N ILE A 71 -0.71 -7.01 -7.36
CA ILE A 71 -0.83 -7.86 -6.17
C ILE A 71 -0.54 -9.31 -6.53
N ARG A 72 -1.13 -9.77 -7.62
CA ARG A 72 -0.98 -11.16 -8.05
C ARG A 72 0.47 -11.50 -8.35
N GLN A 73 1.15 -10.65 -9.11
CA GLN A 73 2.56 -10.90 -9.45
C GLN A 73 3.49 -10.78 -8.25
N THR A 74 3.20 -9.85 -7.34
CA THR A 74 4.00 -9.70 -6.12
C THR A 74 3.94 -10.97 -5.29
N LYS A 75 2.73 -11.51 -5.10
CA LYS A 75 2.56 -12.73 -4.32
C LYS A 75 3.18 -13.94 -5.02
N ALA A 76 3.04 -14.01 -6.34
CA ALA A 76 3.65 -15.09 -7.11
C ALA A 76 5.18 -15.08 -7.02
N ALA A 77 5.76 -13.91 -6.83
CA ALA A 77 7.21 -13.77 -6.66
C ALA A 77 7.68 -14.08 -5.24
N GLY A 78 6.75 -14.38 -4.33
CA GLY A 78 7.11 -14.68 -2.94
C GLY A 78 7.43 -13.46 -2.10
N ILE A 79 7.10 -12.28 -2.60
CA ILE A 79 7.36 -11.04 -1.86
C ILE A 79 6.21 -10.77 -0.90
N THR A 80 6.53 -10.57 0.36
CA THR A 80 5.54 -10.30 1.40
C THR A 80 5.46 -8.81 1.67
N CYS A 81 4.31 -8.21 1.41
CA CYS A 81 4.01 -6.84 1.79
C CYS A 81 2.50 -6.70 1.92
N ARG A 82 2.06 -5.64 2.57
CA ARG A 82 0.64 -5.38 2.75
C ARG A 82 0.18 -4.41 1.66
N PHE A 83 -1.06 -4.59 1.21
CA PHE A 83 -1.62 -3.76 0.16
C PHE A 83 -2.88 -3.04 0.65
N LEU A 84 -2.92 -1.72 0.47
CA LEU A 84 -4.13 -0.92 0.62
C LEU A 84 -4.51 -0.41 -0.77
N ILE A 85 -5.74 -0.68 -1.17
CA ILE A 85 -6.20 -0.38 -2.52
C ILE A 85 -6.95 0.94 -2.56
N LEU A 86 -6.65 1.77 -3.56
CA LEU A 86 -7.43 2.97 -3.85
C LEU A 86 -8.33 2.65 -5.02
N SER A 87 -9.61 2.98 -4.92
CA SER A 87 -10.61 2.54 -5.88
C SER A 87 -11.58 3.66 -6.20
N GLY A 88 -11.87 3.88 -7.48
CA GLY A 88 -12.95 4.75 -7.88
C GLY A 88 -14.29 4.07 -7.66
N TYR A 89 -15.35 4.84 -7.76
CA TYR A 89 -16.71 4.34 -7.53
C TYR A 89 -17.04 3.17 -8.47
N ASP A 90 -16.54 3.25 -9.71
CA ASP A 90 -16.84 2.24 -10.73
C ASP A 90 -15.98 0.98 -10.57
N ASP A 91 -14.99 1.00 -9.70
CA ASP A 91 -14.02 -0.08 -9.57
C ASP A 91 -14.27 -0.97 -8.36
N PHE A 92 -15.43 -0.84 -7.72
CA PHE A 92 -15.73 -1.55 -6.49
C PHE A 92 -15.57 -3.07 -6.64
N TYR A 93 -16.01 -3.60 -7.77
CA TYR A 93 -15.89 -5.03 -8.03
C TYR A 93 -14.43 -5.48 -8.05
N LEU A 94 -13.57 -4.68 -8.69
CA LEU A 94 -12.14 -4.98 -8.73
C LEU A 94 -11.50 -4.89 -7.34
N ALA A 95 -11.95 -3.93 -6.53
CA ALA A 95 -11.45 -3.79 -5.17
C ALA A 95 -11.81 -5.01 -4.33
N GLN A 96 -13.04 -5.51 -4.48
CA GLN A 96 -13.44 -6.73 -3.79
C GLN A 96 -12.59 -7.93 -4.21
N LYS A 97 -12.29 -8.00 -5.49
CA LYS A 97 -11.44 -9.07 -6.03
C LYS A 97 -10.04 -8.98 -5.45
N ALA A 98 -9.51 -7.76 -5.32
CA ALA A 98 -8.19 -7.54 -4.73
C ALA A 98 -8.13 -8.04 -3.28
N ILE A 99 -9.19 -7.82 -2.52
CA ILE A 99 -9.28 -8.33 -1.15
C ILE A 99 -9.19 -9.86 -1.14
N ARG A 100 -9.88 -10.51 -2.06
CA ARG A 100 -9.81 -11.98 -2.18
C ARG A 100 -8.40 -12.46 -2.52
N TYR A 101 -7.64 -11.67 -3.26
CA TYR A 101 -6.26 -12.01 -3.59
C TYR A 101 -5.27 -11.59 -2.52
N GLY A 102 -5.76 -11.05 -1.41
CA GLY A 102 -4.91 -10.79 -0.25
C GLY A 102 -4.62 -9.34 0.05
N ALA A 103 -5.33 -8.39 -0.58
CA ALA A 103 -5.21 -7.00 -0.18
C ALA A 103 -5.74 -6.85 1.25
N ASN A 104 -5.17 -5.89 1.97
CA ASN A 104 -5.43 -5.73 3.40
C ASN A 104 -6.49 -4.68 3.71
N GLY A 105 -6.97 -3.98 2.69
CA GLY A 105 -8.03 -3.00 2.83
C GLY A 105 -8.17 -2.19 1.56
N TYR A 106 -9.22 -1.36 1.48
CA TYR A 106 -9.39 -0.49 0.35
C TYR A 106 -10.10 0.80 0.76
N PHE A 107 -9.92 1.84 -0.05
CA PHE A 107 -10.56 3.14 0.12
C PHE A 107 -11.21 3.57 -1.18
N LEU A 108 -12.39 4.16 -1.07
CA LEU A 108 -13.03 4.79 -2.23
C LEU A 108 -12.48 6.20 -2.41
N LYS A 109 -12.25 6.58 -3.65
CA LYS A 109 -11.92 7.97 -4.00
C LYS A 109 -13.23 8.79 -4.08
N PRO A 110 -13.23 10.04 -3.66
CA PRO A 110 -12.10 10.82 -3.12
C PRO A 110 -11.78 10.38 -1.70
N LEU A 111 -10.49 10.39 -1.37
CA LEU A 111 -10.01 9.90 -0.09
C LEU A 111 -10.38 10.86 1.03
N LYS A 112 -10.81 10.29 2.14
CA LYS A 112 -11.05 11.05 3.38
C LYS A 112 -9.80 10.87 4.24
N ILE A 113 -9.08 11.96 4.43
CA ILE A 113 -7.77 11.92 5.09
C ILE A 113 -7.84 11.32 6.48
N GLU A 114 -8.86 11.67 7.27
CA GLU A 114 -8.96 11.14 8.63
C GLU A 114 -9.18 9.64 8.66
N GLU A 115 -10.00 9.12 7.76
CA GLU A 115 -10.20 7.67 7.65
C GLU A 115 -8.92 6.97 7.20
N PHE A 116 -8.18 7.62 6.30
CA PHE A 116 -6.92 7.08 5.83
C PHE A 116 -5.89 7.02 6.95
N LYS A 117 -5.81 8.07 7.77
CA LYS A 117 -4.91 8.10 8.93
C LYS A 117 -5.25 7.00 9.93
N ASP A 118 -6.54 6.77 10.17
CA ASP A 118 -6.97 5.70 11.08
C ASP A 118 -6.52 4.34 10.57
N GLU A 119 -6.64 4.13 9.26
CA GLU A 119 -6.21 2.87 8.66
C GLU A 119 -4.69 2.71 8.73
N LEU A 120 -3.94 3.79 8.56
CA LEU A 120 -2.49 3.73 8.70
C LEU A 120 -2.08 3.32 10.12
N SER A 121 -2.76 3.86 11.14
CA SER A 121 -2.51 3.46 12.52
C SER A 121 -2.76 1.97 12.70
N ARG A 122 -3.83 1.47 12.12
CA ARG A 122 -4.18 0.05 12.21
C ARG A 122 -3.15 -0.81 11.50
N GLN A 123 -2.72 -0.39 10.31
CA GLN A 123 -1.70 -1.12 9.57
C GLN A 123 -0.37 -1.15 10.33
N TYR A 124 0.01 -0.02 10.93
CA TYR A 124 1.23 0.02 11.71
C TYR A 124 1.18 -0.97 12.87
N ALA A 125 0.05 -0.98 13.59
CA ALA A 125 -0.11 -1.89 14.71
C ALA A 125 -0.03 -3.36 14.27
N GLU A 126 -0.64 -3.69 13.13
CA GLU A 126 -0.61 -5.05 12.59
C GLU A 126 0.78 -5.45 12.12
N ILE A 127 1.48 -4.54 11.46
CA ILE A 127 2.84 -4.81 11.01
C ILE A 127 3.76 -5.02 12.21
N LEU A 128 3.63 -4.17 13.21
CA LEU A 128 4.42 -4.27 14.43
C LEU A 128 4.15 -5.59 15.16
N SER A 129 2.90 -5.98 15.26
CA SER A 129 2.49 -7.23 15.90
C SER A 129 3.08 -8.43 15.16
N ASN A 130 2.99 -8.44 13.84
CA ASN A 130 3.54 -9.52 13.04
C ASN A 130 5.07 -9.59 13.18
N HIS A 131 5.72 -8.44 13.24
CA HIS A 131 7.15 -8.40 13.43
C HIS A 131 7.55 -9.00 14.77
N HIS A 132 6.83 -8.64 15.83
CA HIS A 132 7.07 -9.19 17.16
C HIS A 132 6.76 -10.68 17.22
N SER A 133 5.67 -11.12 16.61
CA SER A 133 5.32 -12.54 16.55
C SER A 133 6.39 -13.33 15.83
N SER A 134 6.91 -12.80 14.73
CA SER A 134 7.98 -13.45 13.98
C SER A 134 9.24 -13.59 14.83
N SER A 135 9.57 -12.55 15.60
CA SER A 135 10.71 -12.59 16.51
C SER A 135 10.51 -13.60 17.63
N ALA A 136 9.29 -13.63 18.18
CA ALA A 136 8.98 -14.54 19.29
C ALA A 136 8.98 -16.00 18.85
N ALA A 137 8.69 -16.26 17.59
CA ALA A 137 8.65 -17.63 17.08
C ALA A 137 10.02 -18.29 17.00
N LYS A 138 11.05 -17.51 17.13
CA LYS A 138 12.41 -18.01 17.13
C LYS A 138 12.84 -18.40 18.53
#